data_40ace8eeb2bf93ca5357bb3d6a2bcbff
#
_entry.id   40ace8eeb2bf93ca5357bb3d6a2bcbff
#
_cell.length_a   1.000
_cell.length_b   1.000
_cell.length_c   1.000
_cell.angle_alpha   90.00
_cell.angle_beta   90.00
_cell.angle_gamma   90.00
#
_symmetry.space_group_name_H-M   'P 1'
#
loop_
_entity.id
_entity.type
_entity.pdbx_description
1 polymer ?
#
loop_
_entity_poly.entity_id
_entity_poly.type
_entity_poly.pdbx_seq_one_letter_code
_entity_poly.pdbx_strand_id
1 'polypeptide(L)'
;MTLLQGAGRLGLVLAAAAAAQFPAGAAELNDYPTAARADYVFACMKANGETRPALEKCSCSIDVIASILPYDRYVAAETFLSLSQVPGRFGAMFQSPEQARAATNDLRRAQAEGEVRCF
;
A
#
# COMPACT_ATOMS: atom_id res chain seq x y z
N MET A 1 53.72 14.02 -60.11
CA MET A 1 53.27 12.65 -60.12
C MET A 1 53.23 12.15 -58.71
N THR A 2 52.16 11.51 -58.40
CA THR A 2 51.77 10.71 -57.25
C THR A 2 50.88 11.40 -56.22
N LEU A 3 49.64 11.04 -56.39
CA LEU A 3 48.52 11.29 -55.49
C LEU A 3 48.68 10.53 -54.20
N LEU A 4 48.54 11.16 -53.04
CA LEU A 4 48.36 10.50 -51.77
C LEU A 4 46.96 10.79 -51.24
N GLN A 5 46.12 9.77 -51.32
CA GLN A 5 44.81 9.74 -50.76
C GLN A 5 44.91 9.61 -49.22
N GLY A 6 44.51 10.65 -48.52
CA GLY A 6 44.31 10.58 -47.07
C GLY A 6 42.90 10.11 -46.76
N ALA A 7 42.78 8.83 -46.35
CA ALA A 7 41.50 8.29 -45.87
C ALA A 7 41.27 8.79 -44.45
N GLY A 8 40.35 9.72 -44.27
CA GLY A 8 39.83 10.12 -42.97
C GLY A 8 38.93 9.04 -42.40
N ARG A 9 39.36 8.44 -41.32
CA ARG A 9 38.49 7.54 -40.52
C ARG A 9 37.63 8.40 -39.60
N LEU A 10 36.38 8.57 -39.96
CA LEU A 10 35.36 9.06 -39.03
C LEU A 10 35.11 7.96 -37.98
N GLY A 11 35.61 8.19 -36.79
CA GLY A 11 35.24 7.37 -35.63
C GLY A 11 33.86 7.73 -35.16
N LEU A 12 32.92 6.82 -35.35
CA LEU A 12 31.56 6.91 -34.82
C LEU A 12 31.60 6.57 -33.34
N VAL A 13 31.57 7.58 -32.46
CA VAL A 13 31.44 7.36 -31.02
C VAL A 13 29.97 7.08 -30.75
N LEU A 14 29.61 5.82 -30.55
CA LEU A 14 28.33 5.43 -29.97
C LEU A 14 28.35 5.77 -28.49
N ALA A 15 27.71 6.86 -28.11
CA ALA A 15 27.36 7.13 -26.72
C ALA A 15 26.22 6.18 -26.31
N ALA A 16 26.54 5.12 -25.60
CA ALA A 16 25.56 4.26 -24.95
C ALA A 16 24.94 5.05 -23.79
N ALA A 17 23.75 5.59 -24.01
CA ALA A 17 22.92 6.11 -22.93
C ALA A 17 22.43 4.93 -22.08
N ALA A 18 23.06 4.72 -20.92
CA ALA A 18 22.57 3.81 -19.90
C ALA A 18 21.28 4.42 -19.34
N ALA A 19 20.14 3.97 -19.85
CA ALA A 19 18.84 4.26 -19.26
C ALA A 19 18.82 3.56 -17.89
N ALA A 20 18.93 4.33 -16.81
CA ALA A 20 18.69 3.85 -15.47
C ALA A 20 17.23 3.42 -15.36
N GLN A 21 16.98 2.12 -15.46
CA GLN A 21 15.68 1.54 -15.22
C GLN A 21 15.45 1.52 -13.72
N PHE A 22 14.70 2.50 -13.22
CA PHE A 22 14.16 2.45 -11.87
C PHE A 22 13.12 1.32 -11.83
N PRO A 23 13.20 0.38 -10.86
CA PRO A 23 12.18 -0.63 -10.74
C PRO A 23 10.86 0.05 -10.38
N ALA A 24 9.86 -0.07 -11.25
CA ALA A 24 8.52 0.50 -11.07
C ALA A 24 7.74 -0.12 -9.89
N GLY A 25 8.31 -1.14 -9.22
CA GLY A 25 7.66 -1.85 -8.12
C GLY A 25 7.65 -1.13 -6.77
N ALA A 26 8.41 -0.04 -6.60
CA ALA A 26 8.48 0.66 -5.30
C ALA A 26 7.31 1.64 -5.08
N ALA A 27 6.58 2.04 -6.11
CA ALA A 27 5.48 3.00 -6.02
C ALA A 27 4.14 2.37 -5.62
N GLU A 28 3.94 1.08 -5.86
CA GLU A 28 2.68 0.39 -5.55
C GLU A 28 2.54 -0.05 -4.07
N LEU A 29 3.64 -0.13 -3.34
CA LEU A 29 3.64 -0.58 -1.95
C LEU A 29 3.19 0.48 -0.94
N ASN A 30 2.85 1.69 -1.38
CA ASN A 30 2.55 2.81 -0.48
C ASN A 30 1.44 3.73 -1.01
N ASP A 31 0.32 3.15 -1.42
CA ASP A 31 -0.85 3.89 -1.88
C ASP A 31 -1.68 4.51 -0.73
N TYR A 32 -1.43 4.08 0.52
CA TYR A 32 -2.13 4.61 1.69
C TYR A 32 -1.63 6.02 2.03
N PRO A 33 -2.55 7.02 2.10
CA PRO A 33 -2.19 8.35 2.61
C PRO A 33 -1.66 8.29 4.04
N THR A 34 -0.74 9.18 4.38
CA THR A 34 -0.20 9.28 5.74
C THR A 34 -1.30 9.46 6.79
N ALA A 35 -2.34 10.24 6.49
CA ALA A 35 -3.47 10.44 7.39
C ALA A 35 -4.18 9.12 7.70
N ALA A 36 -4.47 8.30 6.69
CA ALA A 36 -5.11 6.99 6.89
C ALA A 36 -4.26 6.04 7.75
N ARG A 37 -2.94 6.06 7.55
CA ARG A 37 -2.00 5.30 8.40
C ARG A 37 -2.01 5.79 9.83
N ALA A 38 -1.97 7.11 10.02
CA ALA A 38 -2.01 7.73 11.35
C ALA A 38 -3.32 7.41 12.09
N ASP A 39 -4.46 7.48 11.42
CA ASP A 39 -5.76 7.14 11.99
C ASP A 39 -5.82 5.67 12.44
N TYR A 40 -5.31 4.75 11.61
CA TYR A 40 -5.22 3.35 12.00
C TYR A 40 -4.34 3.15 13.24
N VAL A 41 -3.13 3.73 13.26
CA VAL A 41 -2.19 3.63 14.39
C VAL A 41 -2.82 4.20 15.65
N PHE A 42 -3.50 5.33 15.56
CA PHE A 42 -4.19 5.95 16.69
C PHE A 42 -5.27 5.02 17.26
N ALA A 43 -6.13 4.46 16.43
CA ALA A 43 -7.18 3.52 16.86
C ALA A 43 -6.59 2.23 17.44
N CYS A 44 -5.55 1.69 16.82
CA CYS A 44 -4.83 0.50 17.30
C CYS A 44 -4.21 0.74 18.68
N MET A 45 -3.57 1.88 18.90
CA MET A 45 -2.99 2.23 20.20
C MET A 45 -4.05 2.42 21.29
N LYS A 46 -5.24 2.90 20.95
CA LYS A 46 -6.35 2.97 21.91
C LYS A 46 -6.75 1.59 22.43
N ALA A 47 -6.66 0.55 21.60
CA ALA A 47 -6.97 -0.81 21.99
C ALA A 47 -5.81 -1.54 22.69
N ASN A 48 -4.55 -1.20 22.36
CA ASN A 48 -3.34 -1.93 22.80
C ASN A 48 -2.46 -1.16 23.79
N GLY A 49 -2.85 0.06 24.14
CA GLY A 49 -2.10 0.94 25.04
C GLY A 49 -1.34 2.05 24.33
N GLU A 50 -1.24 3.19 24.98
CA GLU A 50 -0.58 4.39 24.44
C GLU A 50 0.90 4.42 24.83
N THR A 51 1.64 3.38 24.44
CA THR A 51 3.06 3.20 24.75
C THR A 51 3.91 3.17 23.50
N ARG A 52 5.21 3.38 23.65
CA ARG A 52 6.15 3.29 22.53
C ARG A 52 6.13 1.91 21.85
N PRO A 53 6.16 0.78 22.59
CA PRO A 53 6.02 -0.54 21.97
C PRO A 53 4.72 -0.73 21.21
N ALA A 54 3.58 -0.21 21.72
CA ALA A 54 2.31 -0.26 21.00
C ALA A 54 2.34 0.56 19.72
N LEU A 55 2.95 1.75 19.73
CA LEU A 55 3.15 2.55 18.53
C LEU A 55 3.91 1.76 17.45
N GLU A 56 4.99 1.08 17.81
CA GLU A 56 5.81 0.31 16.86
C GLU A 56 5.03 -0.88 16.29
N LYS A 57 4.31 -1.61 17.11
CA LYS A 57 3.46 -2.75 16.69
C LYS A 57 2.31 -2.30 15.80
N CYS A 58 1.61 -1.24 16.16
CA CYS A 58 0.50 -0.68 15.39
C CYS A 58 0.97 -0.12 14.03
N SER A 59 2.15 0.51 14.00
CA SER A 59 2.77 0.98 12.75
C SER A 59 3.17 -0.19 11.84
N CYS A 60 3.78 -1.23 12.40
CA CYS A 60 4.07 -2.47 11.68
C CYS A 60 2.77 -3.07 11.09
N SER A 61 1.70 -3.13 11.88
CA SER A 61 0.44 -3.72 11.46
C SER A 61 -0.16 -3.03 10.24
N ILE A 62 -0.23 -1.69 10.23
CA ILE A 62 -0.75 -0.98 9.05
C ILE A 62 0.15 -1.12 7.83
N ASP A 63 1.47 -1.23 8.01
CA ASP A 63 2.38 -1.48 6.90
C ASP A 63 2.15 -2.86 6.28
N VAL A 64 1.90 -3.88 7.10
CA VAL A 64 1.51 -5.22 6.63
C VAL A 64 0.18 -5.18 5.89
N ILE A 65 -0.85 -4.54 6.45
CA ILE A 65 -2.17 -4.40 5.83
C ILE A 65 -2.02 -3.71 4.46
N ALA A 66 -1.30 -2.61 4.39
CA ALA A 66 -1.07 -1.85 3.15
C ALA A 66 -0.28 -2.65 2.09
N SER A 67 0.51 -3.62 2.49
CA SER A 67 1.22 -4.51 1.57
C SER A 67 0.33 -5.60 0.95
N ILE A 68 -0.83 -5.87 1.54
CA ILE A 68 -1.73 -6.95 1.16
C ILE A 68 -2.99 -6.41 0.48
N LEU A 69 -3.55 -5.32 1.02
CA LEU A 69 -4.84 -4.77 0.62
C LEU A 69 -4.64 -3.37 0.00
N PRO A 70 -5.02 -3.15 -1.27
CA PRO A 70 -4.99 -1.82 -1.88
C PRO A 70 -5.85 -0.81 -1.13
N TYR A 71 -5.47 0.46 -1.16
CA TYR A 71 -6.12 1.50 -0.35
C TYR A 71 -7.62 1.67 -0.65
N ASP A 72 -8.02 1.60 -1.92
CA ASP A 72 -9.43 1.67 -2.31
C ASP A 72 -10.27 0.54 -1.69
N ARG A 73 -9.71 -0.67 -1.59
CA ARG A 73 -10.33 -1.82 -0.93
C ARG A 73 -10.41 -1.64 0.59
N TYR A 74 -9.38 -1.07 1.19
CA TYR A 74 -9.36 -0.69 2.60
C TYR A 74 -10.48 0.31 2.91
N VAL A 75 -10.59 1.39 2.15
CA VAL A 75 -11.64 2.41 2.32
C VAL A 75 -13.03 1.83 2.18
N ALA A 76 -13.25 0.96 1.18
CA ALA A 76 -14.54 0.28 1.01
C ALA A 76 -14.90 -0.58 2.23
N ALA A 77 -13.96 -1.36 2.74
CA ALA A 77 -14.17 -2.20 3.92
C ALA A 77 -14.46 -1.38 5.18
N GLU A 78 -13.69 -0.34 5.45
CA GLU A 78 -13.90 0.58 6.57
C GLU A 78 -15.27 1.26 6.49
N THR A 79 -15.68 1.67 5.29
CA THR A 79 -16.99 2.28 5.06
C THR A 79 -18.12 1.31 5.41
N PHE A 80 -18.07 0.07 4.93
CA PHE A 80 -19.08 -0.95 5.27
C PHE A 80 -19.10 -1.26 6.77
N LEU A 81 -17.95 -1.38 7.40
CA LEU A 81 -17.86 -1.61 8.84
C LEU A 81 -18.47 -0.46 9.63
N SER A 82 -18.16 0.78 9.30
CA SER A 82 -18.70 1.97 9.96
C SER A 82 -20.21 2.07 9.80
N LEU A 83 -20.74 1.85 8.60
CA LEU A 83 -22.16 1.89 8.31
C LEU A 83 -22.91 0.73 9.00
N SER A 84 -22.32 -0.44 9.09
CA SER A 84 -22.90 -1.60 9.76
C SER A 84 -23.07 -1.42 11.27
N GLN A 85 -22.33 -0.51 11.88
CA GLN A 85 -22.41 -0.18 13.31
C GLN A 85 -23.52 0.82 13.64
N VAL A 86 -24.13 1.44 12.64
CA VAL A 86 -25.27 2.36 12.86
C VAL A 86 -26.46 1.54 13.40
N PRO A 87 -27.09 1.96 14.53
CA PRO A 87 -28.21 1.23 15.11
C PRO A 87 -29.43 1.14 14.18
N GLY A 88 -30.17 0.02 14.28
CA GLY A 88 -31.45 -0.18 13.61
C GLY A 88 -31.31 -0.72 12.18
N ARG A 89 -32.38 -0.51 11.39
CA ARG A 89 -32.52 -1.08 10.03
C ARG A 89 -31.45 -0.58 9.06
N PHE A 90 -31.01 0.67 9.24
CA PHE A 90 -30.01 1.26 8.36
C PHE A 90 -28.69 0.48 8.45
N GLY A 91 -28.17 0.26 9.67
CA GLY A 91 -26.93 -0.51 9.86
C GLY A 91 -27.08 -1.96 9.37
N ALA A 92 -28.22 -2.59 9.61
CA ALA A 92 -28.49 -3.96 9.17
C ALA A 92 -28.41 -4.12 7.64
N MET A 93 -28.75 -3.10 6.87
CA MET A 93 -28.65 -3.12 5.40
C MET A 93 -27.20 -3.29 4.90
N PHE A 94 -26.21 -2.90 5.68
CA PHE A 94 -24.77 -2.99 5.33
C PHE A 94 -24.09 -4.26 5.85
N GLN A 95 -24.78 -5.12 6.56
CA GLN A 95 -24.26 -6.38 7.08
C GLN A 95 -24.48 -7.56 6.12
N SER A 96 -25.51 -7.50 5.28
CA SER A 96 -25.99 -8.60 4.45
C SER A 96 -25.48 -8.62 3.01
N PRO A 97 -25.20 -7.48 2.34
CA PRO A 97 -24.75 -7.51 0.94
C PRO A 97 -23.45 -8.31 0.76
N GLU A 98 -23.38 -9.08 -0.32
CA GLU A 98 -22.22 -9.91 -0.63
C GLU A 98 -20.96 -9.06 -0.78
N GLN A 99 -21.07 -7.88 -1.41
CA GLN A 99 -19.92 -6.96 -1.56
C GLN A 99 -19.39 -6.47 -0.20
N ALA A 100 -20.28 -6.18 0.75
CA ALA A 100 -19.90 -5.76 2.10
C ALA A 100 -19.15 -6.88 2.82
N ARG A 101 -19.65 -8.11 2.74
CA ARG A 101 -19.00 -9.28 3.36
C ARG A 101 -17.65 -9.58 2.72
N ALA A 102 -17.56 -9.55 1.39
CA ALA A 102 -16.31 -9.76 0.68
C ALA A 102 -15.24 -8.70 1.07
N ALA A 103 -15.61 -7.42 1.04
CA ALA A 103 -14.70 -6.33 1.41
C ALA A 103 -14.22 -6.43 2.86
N THR A 104 -15.12 -6.67 3.81
CA THR A 104 -14.76 -6.81 5.23
C THR A 104 -13.96 -8.06 5.52
N ASN A 105 -14.18 -9.16 4.82
CA ASN A 105 -13.36 -10.36 4.95
C ASN A 105 -11.94 -10.17 4.46
N ASP A 106 -11.73 -9.44 3.36
CA ASP A 106 -10.39 -9.09 2.87
C ASP A 106 -9.63 -8.25 3.90
N LEU A 107 -10.28 -7.24 4.49
CA LEU A 107 -9.68 -6.42 5.54
C LEU A 107 -9.33 -7.26 6.78
N ARG A 108 -10.25 -8.10 7.26
CA ARG A 108 -10.00 -8.96 8.44
C ARG A 108 -8.85 -9.91 8.21
N ARG A 109 -8.70 -10.43 6.98
CA ARG A 109 -7.57 -11.29 6.63
C ARG A 109 -6.26 -10.53 6.65
N ALA A 110 -6.22 -9.32 6.09
CA ALA A 110 -5.04 -8.46 6.13
C ALA A 110 -4.67 -8.05 7.57
N GLN A 111 -5.66 -7.76 8.42
CA GLN A 111 -5.47 -7.48 9.84
C GLN A 111 -4.91 -8.70 10.60
N ALA A 112 -5.40 -9.91 10.33
CA ALA A 112 -4.89 -11.13 10.94
C ALA A 112 -3.40 -11.36 10.60
N GLU A 113 -2.99 -11.04 9.36
CA GLU A 113 -1.56 -11.07 8.99
C GLU A 113 -0.74 -10.02 9.76
N GLY A 114 -1.29 -8.84 9.96
CA GLY A 114 -0.67 -7.79 10.79
C GLY A 114 -0.50 -8.25 12.24
N GLU A 115 -1.51 -8.89 12.82
CA GLU A 115 -1.45 -9.48 14.16
C GLU A 115 -0.32 -10.50 14.28
N VAL A 116 -0.27 -11.48 13.38
CA VAL A 116 0.72 -12.56 13.42
C VAL A 116 2.15 -12.05 13.26
N ARG A 117 2.36 -10.99 12.46
CA ARG A 117 3.70 -10.48 12.15
C ARG A 117 4.20 -9.43 13.12
N CYS A 118 3.31 -8.70 13.79
CA CYS A 118 3.66 -7.51 14.55
C CYS A 118 3.44 -7.65 16.06
N PHE A 119 2.62 -8.60 16.50
CA PHE A 119 2.28 -8.81 17.90
C PHE A 119 2.74 -10.16 18.42
#